data_163f3602628bbc07dd37f45e2d2eeb85
#
_entry.id   163f3602628bbc07dd37f45e2d2eeb85
#
_cell.length_a   1.000
_cell.length_b   1.000
_cell.length_c   1.000
_cell.angle_alpha   90.00
_cell.angle_beta   90.00
_cell.angle_gamma   90.00
#
_symmetry.space_group_name_H-M   'P 1'
#
loop_
_entity.id
_entity.type
_entity.pdbx_description
1 polymer ?
#
loop_
_entity_poly.entity_id
_entity_poly.type
_entity_poly.pdbx_seq_one_letter_code
_entity_poly.pdbx_strand_id
1 'polypeptide(L)'
;NLFNPAAGGLLFVTLCWPQLVFAYPATFTNPEVFGEVTARTTNSIAYVLSVGSVPSTDMTSVMLGLHPGPMGTLNGLVLLACMLYLAARGSIRLWQPLITLGVVAVFAAFFPRAAYSSLASMYYEIFGTAALFGTIFMLSEPVTGATREEGRLLSSIVAGLLLVGYNYFGAYQQGILFVLLLMNIINHHID
;
A
#
# COMPACT_ATOMS: atom_id res chain seq x y z
N ASN A 1 -18.36 -9.45 10.44
CA ASN A 1 -17.20 -8.80 11.08
C ASN A 1 -17.16 -7.35 10.61
N LEU A 2 -17.19 -6.42 11.56
CA LEU A 2 -17.16 -4.98 11.26
C LEU A 2 -15.76 -4.57 10.72
N PHE A 3 -14.70 -5.20 11.19
CA PHE A 3 -13.32 -4.88 10.83
C PHE A 3 -12.60 -6.09 10.26
N ASN A 4 -11.70 -5.84 9.32
CA ASN A 4 -10.74 -6.83 8.88
C ASN A 4 -9.73 -7.10 10.02
N PRO A 5 -9.68 -8.34 10.56
CA PRO A 5 -8.85 -8.65 11.74
C PRO A 5 -7.35 -8.50 11.48
N ALA A 6 -6.90 -8.76 10.25
CA ALA A 6 -5.49 -8.61 9.88
C ALA A 6 -5.08 -7.13 9.87
N ALA A 7 -5.93 -6.24 9.30
CA ALA A 7 -5.68 -4.81 9.31
C ALA A 7 -5.69 -4.24 10.74
N GLY A 8 -6.66 -4.67 11.57
CA GLY A 8 -6.75 -4.25 12.97
C GLY A 8 -5.55 -4.68 13.80
N GLY A 9 -5.12 -5.93 13.68
CA GLY A 9 -3.94 -6.45 14.39
C GLY A 9 -2.67 -5.73 13.98
N LEU A 10 -2.44 -5.54 12.67
CA LEU A 10 -1.25 -4.84 12.16
C LEU A 10 -1.27 -3.36 12.58
N LEU A 11 -2.43 -2.69 12.55
CA LEU A 11 -2.55 -1.32 13.02
C LEU A 11 -2.23 -1.20 14.51
N PHE A 12 -2.75 -2.11 15.34
CA PHE A 12 -2.44 -2.13 16.77
C PHE A 12 -0.94 -2.22 17.02
N VAL A 13 -0.25 -3.15 16.37
CA VAL A 13 1.22 -3.29 16.50
C VAL A 13 1.94 -2.05 15.97
N THR A 14 1.47 -1.47 14.87
CA THR A 14 2.04 -0.23 14.30
C THR A 14 1.92 0.97 15.24
N LEU A 15 0.81 1.09 15.97
CA LEU A 15 0.62 2.17 16.94
C LEU A 15 1.46 1.97 18.21
N CYS A 16 1.60 0.71 18.67
CA CYS A 16 2.36 0.41 19.88
C CYS A 16 3.89 0.44 19.63
N TRP A 17 4.36 -0.10 18.51
CA TRP A 17 5.78 -0.27 18.21
C TRP A 17 6.14 0.15 16.76
N PRO A 18 5.91 1.40 16.37
CA PRO A 18 6.14 1.84 14.98
C PRO A 18 7.60 1.64 14.52
N GLN A 19 8.54 1.84 15.44
CA GLN A 19 9.97 1.71 15.13
C GLN A 19 10.36 0.28 14.74
N LEU A 20 9.71 -0.74 15.31
CA LEU A 20 9.96 -2.14 14.98
C LEU A 20 9.25 -2.54 13.69
N VAL A 21 8.02 -2.07 13.48
CA VAL A 21 7.23 -2.39 12.30
C VAL A 21 7.85 -1.82 11.03
N PHE A 22 8.43 -0.63 11.11
CA PHE A 22 9.03 0.07 9.96
C PHE A 22 10.54 -0.10 9.84
N ALA A 23 11.14 -1.00 10.60
CA ALA A 23 12.54 -1.37 10.49
C ALA A 23 12.70 -2.48 9.44
N TYR A 24 13.09 -2.13 8.23
CA TYR A 24 13.29 -3.09 7.15
C TYR A 24 14.76 -3.41 6.97
N PRO A 25 15.11 -4.72 6.79
CA PRO A 25 16.49 -5.10 6.48
C PRO A 25 16.90 -4.54 5.11
N ALA A 26 18.17 -4.23 4.96
CA ALA A 26 18.74 -3.88 3.67
C ALA A 26 18.62 -5.06 2.71
N THR A 27 18.24 -4.80 1.46
CA THR A 27 18.15 -5.82 0.42
C THR A 27 19.54 -6.41 0.13
N PHE A 28 19.58 -7.72 -0.15
CA PHE A 28 20.81 -8.49 -0.45
C PHE A 28 21.83 -8.59 0.69
N THR A 29 21.45 -8.30 1.91
CA THR A 29 22.28 -8.61 3.08
C THR A 29 21.92 -10.01 3.59
N ASN A 30 22.91 -10.92 3.59
CA ASN A 30 22.77 -12.19 4.31
C ASN A 30 23.23 -11.96 5.75
N PRO A 31 22.32 -11.96 6.76
CA PRO A 31 22.73 -11.91 8.14
C PRO A 31 23.50 -13.20 8.44
N GLU A 32 24.64 -13.09 9.11
CA GLU A 32 25.35 -14.26 9.61
C GLU A 32 24.45 -15.01 10.61
N VAL A 33 24.34 -16.34 10.46
CA VAL A 33 23.49 -17.19 11.29
C VAL A 33 24.00 -17.25 12.73
N PHE A 34 25.33 -17.12 12.89
CA PHE A 34 26.03 -17.09 14.19
C PHE A 34 27.06 -15.95 14.16
N GLY A 35 26.87 -14.94 14.98
CA GLY A 35 27.78 -13.80 15.04
C GLY A 35 27.12 -12.53 15.53
N GLU A 36 27.82 -11.41 15.47
CA GLU A 36 27.24 -10.10 15.73
C GLU A 36 26.19 -9.75 14.67
N VAL A 37 25.03 -9.27 15.12
CA VAL A 37 23.93 -8.87 14.22
C VAL A 37 24.36 -7.67 13.40
N THR A 38 24.82 -7.90 12.18
CA THR A 38 25.20 -6.87 11.21
C THR A 38 24.04 -6.41 10.31
N ALA A 39 22.79 -6.77 10.65
CA ALA A 39 21.62 -6.37 9.91
C ALA A 39 21.47 -4.84 9.95
N ARG A 40 21.77 -4.18 8.82
CA ARG A 40 21.52 -2.76 8.64
C ARG A 40 20.06 -2.55 8.26
N THR A 41 19.36 -1.72 9.02
CA THR A 41 18.02 -1.27 8.64
C THR A 41 18.10 -0.12 7.64
N THR A 42 17.24 -0.16 6.65
CA THR A 42 17.14 0.87 5.60
C THR A 42 15.73 1.43 5.52
N ASN A 43 15.62 2.63 5.00
CA ASN A 43 14.36 3.31 4.82
C ASN A 43 13.59 2.71 3.63
N SER A 44 12.29 2.49 3.81
CA SER A 44 11.40 2.10 2.72
C SER A 44 11.17 3.24 1.73
N ILE A 45 10.75 2.93 0.51
CA ILE A 45 10.35 3.95 -0.49
C ILE A 45 9.22 4.82 0.07
N ALA A 46 8.25 4.22 0.78
CA ALA A 46 7.18 4.97 1.42
C ALA A 46 7.69 6.02 2.42
N TYR A 47 8.73 5.70 3.19
CA TYR A 47 9.37 6.67 4.08
C TYR A 47 10.07 7.78 3.29
N VAL A 48 10.84 7.43 2.26
CA VAL A 48 11.54 8.41 1.43
C VAL A 48 10.56 9.40 0.81
N LEU A 49 9.42 8.91 0.32
CA LEU A 49 8.35 9.76 -0.20
C LEU A 49 7.70 10.63 0.89
N SER A 50 7.50 10.12 2.11
CA SER A 50 6.89 10.89 3.20
C SER A 50 7.74 12.07 3.65
N VAL A 51 9.07 11.97 3.51
CA VAL A 51 10.02 13.07 3.81
C VAL A 51 10.21 14.01 2.60
N GLY A 52 9.48 13.78 1.49
CA GLY A 52 9.62 14.58 0.27
C GLY A 52 10.93 14.37 -0.48
N SER A 53 11.64 13.28 -0.18
CA SER A 53 12.89 12.93 -0.84
C SER A 53 12.67 12.02 -2.05
N VAL A 54 13.66 11.99 -2.93
CA VAL A 54 13.65 11.23 -4.17
C VAL A 54 14.17 9.82 -3.91
N PRO A 55 13.40 8.73 -4.16
CA PRO A 55 13.92 7.39 -4.04
C PRO A 55 15.10 7.16 -5.01
N SER A 56 16.19 6.62 -4.49
CA SER A 56 17.38 6.27 -5.30
C SER A 56 17.23 4.93 -6.03
N THR A 57 16.15 4.19 -5.74
CA THR A 57 15.89 2.86 -6.30
C THR A 57 15.32 2.99 -7.70
N ASP A 58 15.90 2.27 -8.67
CA ASP A 58 15.42 2.24 -10.04
C ASP A 58 14.02 1.62 -10.17
N MET A 59 13.24 2.08 -11.14
CA MET A 59 11.86 1.62 -11.37
C MET A 59 11.78 0.11 -11.62
N THR A 60 12.75 -0.47 -12.32
CA THR A 60 12.81 -1.91 -12.57
C THR A 60 13.03 -2.70 -11.28
N SER A 61 13.88 -2.21 -10.41
CA SER A 61 14.13 -2.79 -9.08
C SER A 61 12.89 -2.74 -8.19
N VAL A 62 12.13 -1.65 -8.25
CA VAL A 62 10.85 -1.53 -7.52
C VAL A 62 9.83 -2.55 -8.04
N MET A 63 9.70 -2.70 -9.36
CA MET A 63 8.77 -3.67 -9.95
C MET A 63 9.12 -5.12 -9.58
N LEU A 64 10.40 -5.44 -9.50
CA LEU A 64 10.91 -6.76 -9.11
C LEU A 64 10.91 -6.99 -7.59
N GLY A 65 10.66 -5.95 -6.79
CA GLY A 65 10.66 -6.05 -5.33
C GLY A 65 12.05 -6.04 -4.69
N LEU A 66 13.03 -5.48 -5.38
CA LEU A 66 14.42 -5.38 -4.92
C LEU A 66 14.64 -4.08 -4.12
N HIS A 67 13.75 -3.83 -3.16
CA HIS A 67 13.81 -2.66 -2.29
C HIS A 67 13.30 -3.00 -0.88
N PRO A 68 13.70 -2.26 0.16
CA PRO A 68 13.25 -2.51 1.52
C PRO A 68 11.78 -2.10 1.70
N GLY A 69 11.02 -2.93 2.41
CA GLY A 69 9.61 -2.67 2.71
C GLY A 69 8.90 -3.87 3.31
N PRO A 70 7.58 -3.80 3.53
CA PRO A 70 6.81 -4.87 4.15
C PRO A 70 6.81 -6.14 3.32
N MET A 71 6.94 -7.28 3.99
CA MET A 71 6.86 -8.58 3.32
C MET A 71 5.53 -8.76 2.57
N GLY A 72 5.60 -9.32 1.36
CA GLY A 72 4.45 -9.58 0.51
C GLY A 72 3.96 -8.39 -0.31
N THR A 73 4.44 -7.17 -0.05
CA THR A 73 4.00 -5.97 -0.80
C THR A 73 4.99 -5.51 -1.85
N LEU A 74 6.19 -6.08 -1.88
CA LEU A 74 7.33 -5.56 -2.61
C LEU A 74 7.29 -5.84 -4.12
N ASN A 75 6.91 -7.06 -4.52
CA ASN A 75 6.99 -7.47 -5.92
C ASN A 75 5.74 -7.08 -6.71
N GLY A 76 5.83 -5.98 -7.46
CA GLY A 76 4.73 -5.46 -8.27
C GLY A 76 4.23 -6.43 -9.34
N LEU A 77 5.12 -7.19 -9.99
CA LEU A 77 4.74 -8.16 -11.03
C LEU A 77 3.90 -9.30 -10.45
N VAL A 78 4.32 -9.84 -9.30
CA VAL A 78 3.57 -10.92 -8.62
C VAL A 78 2.21 -10.40 -8.16
N LEU A 79 2.14 -9.19 -7.60
CA LEU A 79 0.87 -8.60 -7.17
C LEU A 79 -0.09 -8.39 -8.34
N LEU A 80 0.38 -7.90 -9.49
CA LEU A 80 -0.43 -7.75 -10.69
C LEU A 80 -0.90 -9.11 -11.23
N ALA A 81 -0.03 -10.12 -11.25
CA ALA A 81 -0.41 -11.47 -11.64
C ALA A 81 -1.48 -12.06 -10.70
N CYS A 82 -1.34 -11.85 -9.38
CA CYS A 82 -2.34 -12.26 -8.40
C CYS A 82 -3.68 -11.52 -8.62
N MET A 83 -3.63 -10.22 -8.91
CA MET A 83 -4.85 -9.44 -9.22
C MET A 83 -5.59 -10.02 -10.42
N LEU A 84 -4.88 -10.32 -11.51
CA LEU A 84 -5.47 -10.92 -12.70
C LEU A 84 -6.02 -12.32 -12.43
N TYR A 85 -5.30 -13.13 -11.66
CA TYR A 85 -5.76 -14.47 -11.27
C TYR A 85 -7.02 -14.41 -10.41
N LEU A 86 -7.08 -13.55 -9.40
CA LEU A 86 -8.26 -13.39 -8.54
C LEU A 86 -9.47 -12.87 -9.32
N ALA A 87 -9.26 -11.99 -10.28
CA ALA A 87 -10.31 -11.52 -11.17
C ALA A 87 -10.81 -12.62 -12.12
N ALA A 88 -9.91 -13.41 -12.70
CA ALA A 88 -10.27 -14.54 -13.55
C ALA A 88 -11.07 -15.61 -12.76
N ARG A 89 -10.79 -15.77 -11.47
CA ARG A 89 -11.55 -16.62 -10.55
C ARG A 89 -12.87 -16.01 -10.09
N GLY A 90 -13.15 -14.75 -10.43
CA GLY A 90 -14.34 -14.03 -9.98
C GLY A 90 -14.34 -13.66 -8.48
N SER A 91 -13.19 -13.77 -7.80
CA SER A 91 -13.06 -13.46 -6.38
C SER A 91 -13.07 -11.96 -6.12
N ILE A 92 -12.52 -11.16 -7.04
CA ILE A 92 -12.52 -9.71 -6.99
C ILE A 92 -13.00 -9.11 -8.31
N ARG A 93 -13.46 -7.88 -8.27
CA ARG A 93 -13.80 -7.11 -9.47
C ARG A 93 -12.65 -6.17 -9.81
N LEU A 94 -12.03 -6.35 -10.97
CA LEU A 94 -10.86 -5.57 -11.41
C LEU A 94 -11.04 -4.06 -11.32
N TRP A 95 -12.22 -3.56 -11.59
CA TRP A 95 -12.48 -2.14 -11.60
C TRP A 95 -12.34 -1.47 -10.21
N GLN A 96 -12.57 -2.22 -9.11
CA GLN A 96 -12.41 -1.68 -7.74
C GLN A 96 -10.97 -1.26 -7.43
N PRO A 97 -9.96 -2.17 -7.46
CA PRO A 97 -8.58 -1.77 -7.24
C PRO A 97 -8.08 -0.77 -8.29
N LEU A 98 -8.54 -0.89 -9.56
CA LEU A 98 -8.12 0.03 -10.61
C LEU A 98 -8.62 1.46 -10.38
N ILE A 99 -9.86 1.65 -9.90
CA ILE A 99 -10.38 2.99 -9.58
C ILE A 99 -9.61 3.58 -8.39
N THR A 100 -9.43 2.80 -7.32
CA THR A 100 -8.70 3.28 -6.14
C THR A 100 -7.26 3.69 -6.49
N LEU A 101 -6.54 2.84 -7.22
CA LEU A 101 -5.18 3.15 -7.68
C LEU A 101 -5.16 4.25 -8.72
N GLY A 102 -6.19 4.35 -9.56
CA GLY A 102 -6.37 5.45 -10.51
C GLY A 102 -6.50 6.82 -9.84
N VAL A 103 -7.28 6.90 -8.75
CA VAL A 103 -7.38 8.14 -7.95
C VAL A 103 -6.02 8.52 -7.37
N VAL A 104 -5.29 7.54 -6.79
CA VAL A 104 -3.94 7.77 -6.26
C VAL A 104 -2.99 8.22 -7.36
N ALA A 105 -3.02 7.56 -8.52
CA ALA A 105 -2.17 7.89 -9.66
C ALA A 105 -2.42 9.31 -10.19
N VAL A 106 -3.69 9.66 -10.39
CA VAL A 106 -4.09 11.00 -10.87
C VAL A 106 -3.62 12.07 -9.90
N PHE A 107 -3.84 11.88 -8.61
CA PHE A 107 -3.40 12.84 -7.62
C PHE A 107 -1.87 12.96 -7.57
N ALA A 108 -1.14 11.85 -7.59
CA ALA A 108 0.33 11.83 -7.61
C ALA A 108 0.92 12.46 -8.89
N ALA A 109 0.17 12.45 -10.00
CA ALA A 109 0.56 13.12 -11.25
C ALA A 109 0.45 14.65 -11.15
N PHE A 110 -0.63 15.14 -10.54
CA PHE A 110 -0.87 16.58 -10.38
C PHE A 110 -0.08 17.21 -9.23
N PHE A 111 0.16 16.43 -8.17
CA PHE A 111 0.85 16.88 -6.95
C PHE A 111 2.00 15.92 -6.59
N PRO A 112 3.08 15.88 -7.40
CA PRO A 112 4.21 14.99 -7.11
C PRO A 112 4.89 15.39 -5.79
N ARG A 113 5.03 14.43 -4.86
CA ARG A 113 5.68 14.66 -3.56
C ARG A 113 7.20 14.84 -3.67
N ALA A 114 7.81 14.15 -4.61
CA ALA A 114 9.24 14.29 -4.90
C ALA A 114 9.42 15.14 -6.16
N ALA A 115 10.55 15.83 -6.28
CA ALA A 115 10.88 16.65 -7.46
C ALA A 115 11.17 15.78 -8.71
N TYR A 116 10.30 14.81 -8.97
CA TYR A 116 10.34 13.90 -10.11
C TYR A 116 9.34 14.30 -11.19
N SER A 117 9.49 13.64 -12.33
CA SER A 117 8.44 13.68 -13.34
C SER A 117 7.14 13.10 -12.75
N SER A 118 6.00 13.61 -13.21
CA SER A 118 4.66 13.13 -12.80
C SER A 118 4.52 11.61 -12.92
N LEU A 119 5.07 11.01 -13.98
CA LEU A 119 5.03 9.57 -14.20
C LEU A 119 5.81 8.79 -13.13
N ALA A 120 6.99 9.29 -12.73
CA ALA A 120 7.78 8.64 -11.68
C ALA A 120 7.07 8.73 -10.32
N SER A 121 6.44 9.86 -10.00
CA SER A 121 5.65 10.03 -8.78
C SER A 121 4.49 9.03 -8.72
N MET A 122 3.71 8.91 -9.81
CA MET A 122 2.64 7.90 -9.91
C MET A 122 3.16 6.48 -9.68
N TYR A 123 4.29 6.16 -10.30
CA TYR A 123 4.89 4.83 -10.22
C TYR A 123 5.30 4.47 -8.80
N TYR A 124 6.04 5.35 -8.12
CA TYR A 124 6.50 5.10 -6.75
C TYR A 124 5.35 5.09 -5.74
N GLU A 125 4.30 5.89 -5.93
CA GLU A 125 3.11 5.84 -5.06
C GLU A 125 2.37 4.50 -5.16
N ILE A 126 2.28 3.91 -6.35
CA ILE A 126 1.58 2.64 -6.56
C ILE A 126 2.45 1.44 -6.17
N PHE A 127 3.68 1.39 -6.68
CA PHE A 127 4.54 0.20 -6.56
C PHE A 127 5.56 0.27 -5.43
N GLY A 128 5.92 1.47 -4.98
CA GLY A 128 6.87 1.67 -3.88
C GLY A 128 6.23 1.68 -2.50
N THR A 129 4.90 1.67 -2.43
CA THR A 129 4.13 1.64 -1.18
C THR A 129 3.31 0.34 -1.07
N ALA A 130 2.70 0.11 0.09
CA ALA A 130 1.78 -1.01 0.26
C ALA A 130 0.39 -0.78 -0.37
N ALA A 131 0.20 0.29 -1.15
CA ALA A 131 -1.07 0.64 -1.76
C ALA A 131 -1.59 -0.45 -2.70
N LEU A 132 -0.72 -0.99 -3.57
CA LEU A 132 -1.09 -2.06 -4.50
C LEU A 132 -1.58 -3.30 -3.77
N PHE A 133 -0.85 -3.78 -2.77
CA PHE A 133 -1.24 -4.93 -1.96
C PHE A 133 -2.55 -4.69 -1.22
N GLY A 134 -2.67 -3.58 -0.51
CA GLY A 134 -3.86 -3.26 0.28
C GLY A 134 -5.12 -3.10 -0.56
N THR A 135 -5.02 -2.52 -1.75
CA THR A 135 -6.17 -2.36 -2.66
C THR A 135 -6.62 -3.68 -3.27
N ILE A 136 -5.69 -4.58 -3.64
CA ILE A 136 -6.02 -5.86 -4.26
C ILE A 136 -6.60 -6.84 -3.23
N PHE A 137 -5.92 -7.03 -2.09
CA PHE A 137 -6.24 -8.12 -1.17
C PHE A 137 -7.14 -7.72 -0.01
N MET A 138 -7.05 -6.47 0.44
CA MET A 138 -7.74 -6.04 1.67
C MET A 138 -8.95 -5.14 1.38
N LEU A 139 -8.83 -4.20 0.44
CA LEU A 139 -9.92 -3.29 0.12
C LEU A 139 -10.97 -3.94 -0.78
N SER A 140 -10.56 -4.84 -1.68
CA SER A 140 -11.45 -5.57 -2.59
C SER A 140 -12.04 -6.83 -1.96
N GLU A 141 -11.82 -7.06 -0.66
CA GLU A 141 -12.36 -8.20 0.07
C GLU A 141 -13.90 -8.11 0.17
N PRO A 142 -14.64 -9.17 -0.22
CA PRO A 142 -16.10 -9.13 -0.24
C PRO A 142 -16.76 -9.17 1.14
N VAL A 143 -16.02 -9.53 2.21
CA VAL A 143 -16.59 -9.70 3.56
C VAL A 143 -16.80 -8.38 4.29
N THR A 144 -15.86 -7.43 4.12
CA THR A 144 -15.90 -6.11 4.79
C THR A 144 -16.14 -4.95 3.80
N GLY A 145 -16.20 -5.26 2.50
CA GLY A 145 -16.51 -4.31 1.44
C GLY A 145 -18.01 -4.03 1.28
N ALA A 146 -18.35 -2.96 0.56
CA ALA A 146 -19.70 -2.65 0.18
C ALA A 146 -20.33 -3.77 -0.68
N THR A 147 -21.62 -4.07 -0.48
CA THR A 147 -22.30 -5.16 -1.19
C THR A 147 -22.91 -4.70 -2.51
N ARG A 148 -23.47 -3.49 -2.55
CA ARG A 148 -24.10 -2.91 -3.75
C ARG A 148 -23.04 -2.39 -4.72
N GLU A 149 -23.33 -2.44 -6.02
CA GLU A 149 -22.41 -1.98 -7.07
C GLU A 149 -22.09 -0.49 -6.95
N GLU A 150 -23.09 0.34 -6.74
CA GLU A 150 -22.94 1.78 -6.55
C GLU A 150 -22.14 2.09 -5.29
N GLY A 151 -22.40 1.35 -4.20
CA GLY A 151 -21.64 1.44 -2.96
C GLY A 151 -20.16 1.10 -3.14
N ARG A 152 -19.86 0.06 -3.93
CA ARG A 152 -18.47 -0.33 -4.24
C ARG A 152 -17.72 0.73 -5.06
N LEU A 153 -18.41 1.38 -6.01
CA LEU A 153 -17.83 2.46 -6.79
C LEU A 153 -17.47 3.64 -5.88
N LEU A 154 -18.44 4.07 -5.07
CA LEU A 154 -18.24 5.17 -4.12
C LEU A 154 -17.13 4.82 -3.13
N SER A 155 -17.16 3.61 -2.57
CA SER A 155 -16.14 3.08 -1.65
C SER A 155 -14.73 3.11 -2.29
N SER A 156 -14.59 2.70 -3.55
CA SER A 156 -13.30 2.70 -4.24
C SER A 156 -12.74 4.11 -4.44
N ILE A 157 -13.60 5.08 -4.76
CA ILE A 157 -13.20 6.48 -4.93
C ILE A 157 -12.81 7.08 -3.56
N VAL A 158 -13.65 6.90 -2.55
CA VAL A 158 -13.41 7.41 -1.19
C VAL A 158 -12.13 6.81 -0.62
N ALA A 159 -11.91 5.50 -0.79
CA ALA A 159 -10.69 4.84 -0.36
C ALA A 159 -9.44 5.42 -1.04
N GLY A 160 -9.52 5.70 -2.35
CA GLY A 160 -8.42 6.35 -3.07
C GLY A 160 -8.12 7.74 -2.53
N LEU A 161 -9.13 8.56 -2.27
CA LEU A 161 -8.97 9.90 -1.69
C LEU A 161 -8.39 9.85 -0.27
N LEU A 162 -8.89 8.95 0.57
CA LEU A 162 -8.36 8.74 1.92
C LEU A 162 -6.90 8.27 1.87
N LEU A 163 -6.57 7.36 0.95
CA LEU A 163 -5.19 6.86 0.80
C LEU A 163 -4.23 7.99 0.41
N VAL A 164 -4.63 8.84 -0.52
CA VAL A 164 -3.89 10.06 -0.86
C VAL A 164 -3.75 10.95 0.37
N GLY A 165 -4.84 11.23 1.08
CA GLY A 165 -4.81 12.06 2.29
C GLY A 165 -3.83 11.53 3.33
N TYR A 166 -3.88 10.23 3.62
CA TYR A 166 -2.96 9.61 4.59
C TYR A 166 -1.51 9.53 4.10
N ASN A 167 -1.28 9.26 2.82
CA ASN A 167 0.07 9.21 2.28
C ASN A 167 0.73 10.60 2.26
N TYR A 168 -0.04 11.67 2.01
CA TYR A 168 0.50 13.03 1.88
C TYR A 168 0.58 13.76 3.22
N PHE A 169 -0.35 13.53 4.13
CA PHE A 169 -0.48 14.28 5.39
C PHE A 169 -0.34 13.42 6.65
N GLY A 170 -0.32 12.10 6.49
CA GLY A 170 -0.24 11.18 7.62
C GLY A 170 1.14 11.15 8.28
N ALA A 171 1.15 10.84 9.58
CA ALA A 171 2.38 10.70 10.37
C ALA A 171 3.13 9.38 10.13
N TYR A 172 2.46 8.38 9.55
CA TYR A 172 3.03 7.05 9.31
C TYR A 172 3.36 6.83 7.84
N GLN A 173 4.40 6.04 7.58
CA GLN A 173 4.90 5.76 6.22
C GLN A 173 3.86 5.11 5.30
N GLN A 174 2.87 4.39 5.87
CA GLN A 174 1.88 3.64 5.10
C GLN A 174 0.47 3.96 5.60
N GLY A 175 -0.27 4.71 4.79
CA GLY A 175 -1.64 5.11 5.09
C GLY A 175 -2.68 4.01 4.90
N ILE A 176 -2.37 2.95 4.15
CA ILE A 176 -3.34 1.94 3.72
C ILE A 176 -4.06 1.25 4.90
N LEU A 177 -3.39 1.00 6.03
CA LEU A 177 -3.98 0.37 7.21
C LEU A 177 -5.09 1.22 7.83
N PHE A 178 -4.85 2.53 7.95
CA PHE A 178 -5.83 3.48 8.48
C PHE A 178 -7.03 3.60 7.54
N VAL A 179 -6.77 3.66 6.24
CA VAL A 179 -7.80 3.71 5.20
C VAL A 179 -8.69 2.46 5.26
N LEU A 180 -8.11 1.27 5.38
CA LEU A 180 -8.86 0.02 5.46
C LEU A 180 -9.84 0.00 6.64
N LEU A 181 -9.40 0.39 7.82
CA LEU A 181 -10.27 0.40 8.99
C LEU A 181 -11.35 1.48 8.90
N LEU A 182 -11.03 2.67 8.37
CA LEU A 182 -12.02 3.70 8.10
C LEU A 182 -13.03 3.24 7.06
N MET A 183 -12.57 2.61 5.97
CA MET A 183 -13.46 2.09 4.94
C MET A 183 -14.38 0.99 5.46
N ASN A 184 -13.92 0.15 6.38
CA ASN A 184 -14.77 -0.86 7.01
C ASN A 184 -15.94 -0.22 7.77
N ILE A 185 -15.72 0.92 8.43
CA ILE A 185 -16.81 1.69 9.10
C ILE A 185 -17.71 2.34 8.04
N ILE A 186 -17.12 3.01 7.06
CA ILE A 186 -17.84 3.75 6.03
C ILE A 186 -18.70 2.82 5.17
N ASN A 187 -18.18 1.66 4.78
CA ASN A 187 -18.90 0.67 3.97
C ASN A 187 -20.19 0.19 4.65
N HIS A 188 -20.18 0.07 5.98
CA HIS A 188 -21.38 -0.28 6.74
C HIS A 188 -22.51 0.78 6.62
N HIS A 189 -22.17 2.02 6.33
CA HIS A 189 -23.13 3.11 6.15
C HIS A 189 -23.48 3.38 4.68
N ILE A 190 -22.67 2.89 3.73
CA ILE A 190 -22.91 3.07 2.29
C ILE A 190 -23.95 2.07 1.76
N ASP A 191 -24.06 0.90 2.37
CA ASP A 191 -25.02 -0.16 2.02
C ASP A 191 -26.40 0.07 2.62
#